data_b85f816b3ace72c1aec53226b4eb88b1
#
_entry.id   b85f816b3ace72c1aec53226b4eb88b1
#
_cell.length_a   1.000
_cell.length_b   1.000
_cell.length_c   1.000
_cell.angle_alpha   90.00
_cell.angle_beta   90.00
_cell.angle_gamma   90.00
#
_symmetry.space_group_name_H-M   'P 1'
#
loop_
_entity.id
_entity.type
_entity.pdbx_description
1 polymer ?
#
loop_
_entity_poly.entity_id
_entity_poly.type
_entity_poly.pdbx_seq_one_letter_code
_entity_poly.pdbx_strand_id
1 'polypeptide(L)'
;MRTATRVLALLAIAALAACSREPAPAAAPEAAVTTAETSTPAPATAAPGATPALPATPAGESTALDVEPTDPASAALERAVPLPAAAQLPAGKWTPGTHYRVVSPAQPTDVGSGKVEVLDIFWYACPHCYSLEPYIESWKKKKAPYIEFVRVPVMWGPIHRAHAQLYYTLKALGRLEALNARAFQEVHRLVELQKPPLVTPGDDAETLHLMSNWAASQGISARDFSDAWNSFSVNKDMQTAEELTRRYRVEGVPLFIVNGKYITVVGMASGQANLVSLLDDLAASEKRR
;
A
#
# COMPACT_ATOMS: atom_id res chain seq x y z
N MET A 1 27.15 54.32 -35.11
CA MET A 1 28.41 55.02 -34.72
C MET A 1 28.70 54.77 -33.24
N ARG A 2 29.94 54.40 -32.97
CA ARG A 2 30.62 54.30 -31.66
C ARG A 2 30.35 52.99 -30.89
N THR A 3 31.20 52.07 -30.99
CA THR A 3 32.60 51.75 -30.61
C THR A 3 32.65 50.96 -29.30
N ALA A 4 33.10 49.78 -29.49
CA ALA A 4 33.82 48.79 -28.71
C ALA A 4 34.52 49.29 -27.42
N THR A 5 34.54 48.42 -26.40
CA THR A 5 35.76 48.20 -25.63
C THR A 5 35.74 46.77 -25.06
N ARG A 6 36.66 45.96 -25.59
CA ARG A 6 37.12 44.68 -25.02
C ARG A 6 38.11 45.01 -23.92
N VAL A 7 37.97 44.39 -22.76
CA VAL A 7 39.08 44.25 -21.80
C VAL A 7 39.32 42.76 -21.56
N LEU A 8 40.46 42.36 -22.09
CA LEU A 8 41.15 41.09 -21.91
C LEU A 8 42.00 41.24 -20.63
N ALA A 9 41.86 40.36 -19.66
CA ALA A 9 42.84 40.22 -18.59
C ALA A 9 43.25 38.76 -18.46
N LEU A 10 44.46 38.52 -18.83
CA LEU A 10 45.24 37.29 -18.79
C LEU A 10 45.94 37.13 -17.43
N LEU A 11 46.20 35.87 -17.07
CA LEU A 11 47.28 35.32 -16.23
C LEU A 11 47.09 35.35 -14.69
N ALA A 12 47.09 34.17 -14.03
CA ALA A 12 48.36 33.54 -13.59
C ALA A 12 48.13 32.10 -13.15
N ILE A 13 48.87 31.18 -13.74
CA ILE A 13 49.12 29.80 -13.34
C ILE A 13 50.09 29.84 -12.17
N ALA A 14 49.74 29.22 -11.05
CA ALA A 14 50.72 28.84 -10.02
C ALA A 14 50.55 27.35 -9.73
N ALA A 15 51.44 26.55 -10.29
CA ALA A 15 51.68 25.17 -9.95
C ALA A 15 52.43 25.10 -8.61
N LEU A 16 51.89 24.41 -7.65
CA LEU A 16 52.61 23.95 -6.46
C LEU A 16 52.50 22.44 -6.39
N ALA A 17 53.60 21.82 -6.80
CA ALA A 17 53.90 20.43 -6.54
C ALA A 17 54.31 20.28 -5.05
N ALA A 18 53.66 19.43 -4.31
CA ALA A 18 54.16 18.95 -3.02
C ALA A 18 53.84 17.46 -2.85
N CYS A 19 54.85 16.68 -3.09
CA CYS A 19 55.30 15.44 -2.50
C CYS A 19 54.27 14.50 -1.83
N SER A 20 54.16 13.38 -2.50
CA SER A 20 53.78 12.05 -1.99
C SER A 20 54.47 11.70 -0.68
N ARG A 21 53.72 11.21 0.26
CA ARG A 21 54.24 10.31 1.30
C ARG A 21 53.16 9.27 1.62
N GLU A 22 53.37 8.12 1.04
CA GLU A 22 52.65 6.85 1.29
C GLU A 22 53.18 6.28 2.60
N PRO A 23 52.36 5.91 3.60
CA PRO A 23 52.78 5.06 4.70
C PRO A 23 52.55 3.60 4.34
N ALA A 24 53.58 2.80 4.48
CA ALA A 24 53.63 1.36 4.31
C ALA A 24 52.66 0.61 5.26
N PRO A 25 52.21 -0.62 4.88
CA PRO A 25 51.32 -1.43 5.70
C PRO A 25 52.04 -2.00 6.91
N ALA A 26 51.46 -1.80 8.09
CA ALA A 26 51.88 -2.45 9.32
C ALA A 26 51.47 -3.92 9.32
N ALA A 27 52.42 -4.76 9.62
CA ALA A 27 52.29 -6.22 9.77
C ALA A 27 51.29 -6.60 10.86
N ALA A 28 50.49 -7.61 10.58
CA ALA A 28 49.65 -8.32 11.54
C ALA A 28 50.52 -9.18 12.50
N PRO A 29 50.19 -9.31 13.79
CA PRO A 29 50.74 -10.35 14.62
C PRO A 29 49.96 -11.66 14.44
N GLU A 30 50.70 -12.71 14.10
CA GLU A 30 50.30 -14.11 14.26
C GLU A 30 50.02 -14.39 15.74
N ALA A 31 48.86 -14.94 16.05
CA ALA A 31 48.60 -15.54 17.36
C ALA A 31 48.06 -16.97 17.19
N ALA A 32 48.94 -17.87 17.48
CA ALA A 32 48.81 -19.22 18.06
C ALA A 32 47.46 -19.94 17.94
N VAL A 33 47.53 -21.02 17.21
CA VAL A 33 46.64 -22.18 17.23
C VAL A 33 46.71 -22.83 18.60
N THR A 34 45.61 -22.91 19.33
CA THR A 34 45.43 -23.83 20.43
C THR A 34 44.28 -24.78 20.06
N THR A 35 44.67 -26.00 19.72
CA THR A 35 43.83 -27.17 19.60
C THR A 35 43.30 -27.56 20.98
N ALA A 36 41.98 -27.61 21.12
CA ALA A 36 41.34 -28.32 22.23
C ALA A 36 40.28 -29.27 21.65
N GLU A 37 40.42 -30.50 22.10
CA GLU A 37 39.79 -31.71 21.62
C GLU A 37 38.27 -31.78 21.74
N THR A 38 37.73 -32.44 20.79
CA THR A 38 36.51 -33.23 20.63
C THR A 38 35.90 -33.75 21.95
N SER A 39 34.61 -33.48 22.12
CA SER A 39 33.70 -34.36 22.83
C SER A 39 32.30 -34.26 22.25
N THR A 40 31.96 -35.17 21.37
CA THR A 40 30.63 -35.48 20.90
C THR A 40 29.94 -36.37 21.93
N PRO A 41 28.74 -36.09 22.41
CA PRO A 41 27.86 -37.12 22.96
C PRO A 41 26.88 -37.59 21.87
N ALA A 42 26.80 -38.89 21.74
CA ALA A 42 25.90 -39.65 20.89
C ALA A 42 24.40 -39.43 21.23
N PRO A 43 23.48 -39.68 20.27
CA PRO A 43 22.06 -39.50 20.49
C PRO A 43 21.48 -40.64 21.35
N ALA A 44 20.81 -40.23 22.43
CA ALA A 44 20.00 -41.16 23.23
C ALA A 44 18.67 -41.41 22.51
N THR A 45 18.47 -42.67 22.16
CA THR A 45 17.20 -43.23 21.71
C THR A 45 16.22 -43.22 22.87
N ALA A 46 15.15 -42.42 22.77
CA ALA A 46 14.00 -42.50 23.67
C ALA A 46 12.82 -43.15 22.94
N ALA A 47 12.31 -44.21 23.51
CA ALA A 47 11.18 -45.00 23.09
C ALA A 47 9.84 -44.24 23.23
N PRO A 48 8.77 -44.70 22.56
CA PRO A 48 7.51 -43.97 22.47
C PRO A 48 6.71 -44.07 23.77
N GLY A 49 6.46 -42.92 24.39
CA GLY A 49 5.59 -42.79 25.56
C GLY A 49 4.13 -42.52 25.16
N ALA A 50 3.28 -43.30 25.74
CA ALA A 50 1.86 -43.40 25.62
C ALA A 50 1.06 -42.06 25.51
N THR A 51 0.15 -42.01 24.55
CA THR A 51 -0.98 -41.05 24.43
C THR A 51 -1.96 -41.27 25.59
N PRO A 52 -2.38 -40.26 26.35
CA PRO A 52 -3.51 -40.40 27.25
C PRO A 52 -4.79 -40.48 26.46
N ALA A 53 -5.53 -41.57 26.62
CA ALA A 53 -6.86 -41.77 26.10
C ALA A 53 -7.85 -40.79 26.77
N LEU A 54 -8.61 -40.05 25.96
CA LEU A 54 -9.80 -39.28 26.39
C LEU A 54 -10.89 -40.30 26.80
N PRO A 55 -11.68 -40.04 27.86
CA PRO A 55 -12.76 -40.91 28.26
C PRO A 55 -13.86 -40.92 27.23
N ALA A 56 -14.30 -42.11 26.87
CA ALA A 56 -15.46 -42.35 26.03
C ALA A 56 -16.74 -41.80 26.70
N THR A 57 -17.46 -40.93 26.06
CA THR A 57 -18.80 -40.50 26.41
C THR A 57 -19.77 -41.60 26.00
N PRO A 58 -20.75 -42.02 26.85
CA PRO A 58 -21.71 -43.06 26.51
C PRO A 58 -22.63 -42.62 25.39
N ALA A 59 -22.93 -43.55 24.50
CA ALA A 59 -23.90 -43.41 23.45
C ALA A 59 -25.27 -43.05 24.05
N GLY A 60 -25.68 -41.79 23.87
CA GLY A 60 -27.03 -41.33 24.12
C GLY A 60 -27.88 -41.58 22.88
N GLU A 61 -29.02 -42.15 23.09
CA GLU A 61 -30.07 -42.45 22.12
C GLU A 61 -30.35 -41.27 21.18
N SER A 62 -30.29 -41.58 19.89
CA SER A 62 -30.78 -40.72 18.82
C SER A 62 -32.30 -40.67 18.86
N THR A 63 -32.87 -39.71 19.57
CA THR A 63 -34.25 -39.31 19.35
C THR A 63 -34.28 -38.48 18.07
N ALA A 64 -34.86 -39.04 17.04
CA ALA A 64 -35.25 -38.35 15.84
C ALA A 64 -36.11 -37.14 16.23
N LEU A 65 -35.54 -35.94 16.17
CA LEU A 65 -36.36 -34.73 16.19
C LEU A 65 -36.97 -34.64 14.81
N ASP A 66 -38.28 -34.84 14.75
CA ASP A 66 -39.09 -34.46 13.61
C ASP A 66 -38.80 -33.00 13.27
N VAL A 67 -38.14 -32.81 12.14
CA VAL A 67 -37.99 -31.49 11.52
C VAL A 67 -39.35 -31.12 10.98
N GLU A 68 -40.09 -30.31 11.72
CA GLU A 68 -41.28 -29.66 11.20
C GLU A 68 -40.94 -28.95 9.87
N PRO A 69 -41.84 -29.00 8.89
CA PRO A 69 -41.63 -28.38 7.60
C PRO A 69 -41.47 -26.89 7.81
N THR A 70 -40.26 -26.37 7.44
CA THR A 70 -39.91 -24.96 7.44
C THR A 70 -41.02 -24.19 6.73
N ASP A 71 -41.65 -23.26 7.44
CA ASP A 71 -42.69 -22.35 6.96
C ASP A 71 -42.31 -21.80 5.57
N PRO A 72 -43.16 -21.96 4.55
CA PRO A 72 -42.89 -21.41 3.21
C PRO A 72 -42.67 -19.89 3.19
N ALA A 73 -42.99 -19.16 4.26
CA ALA A 73 -42.67 -17.75 4.44
C ALA A 73 -41.18 -17.52 4.67
N SER A 74 -40.45 -18.45 5.33
CA SER A 74 -38.98 -18.32 5.52
C SER A 74 -38.21 -18.61 4.22
N ALA A 75 -38.70 -19.53 3.39
CA ALA A 75 -38.14 -19.79 2.07
C ALA A 75 -38.44 -18.68 1.05
N ALA A 76 -39.40 -17.79 1.35
CA ALA A 76 -39.67 -16.61 0.52
C ALA A 76 -38.75 -15.42 0.84
N LEU A 77 -38.12 -15.39 2.03
CA LEU A 77 -37.14 -14.36 2.41
C LEU A 77 -35.72 -14.60 1.83
N GLU A 78 -35.42 -15.87 1.50
CA GLU A 78 -34.19 -16.21 0.74
C GLU A 78 -34.35 -16.04 -0.78
N ARG A 79 -35.55 -15.89 -1.26
CA ARG A 79 -35.77 -15.47 -2.64
C ARG A 79 -35.33 -14.02 -2.78
N ALA A 80 -34.09 -13.88 -3.20
CA ALA A 80 -33.46 -12.67 -3.76
C ALA A 80 -34.40 -11.45 -3.69
N VAL A 81 -34.22 -10.59 -2.70
CA VAL A 81 -34.54 -9.17 -2.91
C VAL A 81 -33.94 -8.82 -4.27
N PRO A 82 -34.76 -8.49 -5.29
CA PRO A 82 -34.18 -8.07 -6.57
C PRO A 82 -33.22 -6.95 -6.21
N LEU A 83 -31.93 -7.13 -6.51
CA LEU A 83 -30.98 -6.04 -6.43
C LEU A 83 -31.67 -4.86 -7.09
N PRO A 84 -31.88 -3.71 -6.42
CA PRO A 84 -32.55 -2.56 -7.01
C PRO A 84 -31.90 -2.37 -8.36
N ALA A 85 -32.69 -2.32 -9.43
CA ALA A 85 -32.24 -2.38 -10.81
C ALA A 85 -30.95 -1.57 -10.90
N ALA A 86 -29.82 -2.25 -10.95
CA ALA A 86 -28.52 -1.61 -10.94
C ALA A 86 -28.59 -0.62 -12.07
N ALA A 87 -28.33 0.66 -11.81
CA ALA A 87 -28.35 1.64 -12.86
C ALA A 87 -27.51 1.04 -13.98
N GLN A 88 -28.15 0.76 -15.12
CA GLN A 88 -27.69 -0.23 -16.08
C GLN A 88 -26.29 0.15 -16.55
N LEU A 89 -25.30 -0.63 -16.09
CA LEU A 89 -23.98 -0.65 -16.71
C LEU A 89 -24.18 -0.98 -18.18
N PRO A 90 -23.31 -0.52 -19.10
CA PRO A 90 -23.41 -0.84 -20.52
C PRO A 90 -23.69 -2.33 -20.70
N ALA A 91 -24.85 -2.66 -21.29
CA ALA A 91 -25.35 -4.02 -21.32
C ALA A 91 -24.31 -4.97 -21.94
N GLY A 92 -24.00 -6.03 -21.20
CA GLY A 92 -23.08 -7.07 -21.64
C GLY A 92 -21.58 -6.76 -21.50
N LYS A 93 -21.18 -5.54 -21.12
CA LYS A 93 -19.76 -5.19 -20.95
C LYS A 93 -19.16 -5.68 -19.64
N TRP A 94 -19.91 -5.52 -18.53
CA TRP A 94 -19.44 -5.85 -17.20
C TRP A 94 -20.41 -6.75 -16.46
N THR A 95 -19.92 -7.84 -15.89
CA THR A 95 -20.72 -8.86 -15.21
C THR A 95 -20.42 -8.84 -13.73
N PRO A 96 -21.43 -8.69 -12.84
CA PRO A 96 -21.27 -8.88 -11.40
C PRO A 96 -20.71 -10.27 -11.07
N GLY A 97 -19.84 -10.33 -10.07
CA GLY A 97 -19.17 -11.58 -9.69
C GLY A 97 -17.92 -11.89 -10.53
N THR A 98 -17.86 -11.42 -11.78
CA THR A 98 -16.70 -11.59 -12.68
C THR A 98 -15.83 -10.35 -12.68
N HIS A 99 -16.39 -9.19 -13.03
CA HIS A 99 -15.63 -7.94 -13.20
C HIS A 99 -15.65 -7.05 -11.97
N TYR A 100 -16.65 -7.20 -11.12
CA TYR A 100 -16.77 -6.49 -9.85
C TYR A 100 -17.66 -7.27 -8.88
N ARG A 101 -17.50 -6.99 -7.59
CA ARG A 101 -18.38 -7.49 -6.52
C ARG A 101 -19.24 -6.35 -5.98
N VAL A 102 -20.46 -6.68 -5.55
CA VAL A 102 -21.37 -5.73 -4.88
C VAL A 102 -21.21 -5.88 -3.38
N VAL A 103 -21.00 -4.78 -2.68
CA VAL A 103 -21.00 -4.68 -1.22
C VAL A 103 -22.41 -4.41 -0.76
N SER A 104 -22.94 -5.23 0.14
CA SER A 104 -24.27 -5.06 0.73
C SER A 104 -24.18 -5.21 2.25
N PRO A 105 -24.68 -4.25 3.03
CA PRO A 105 -25.13 -2.93 2.60
C PRO A 105 -24.00 -2.07 2.05
N ALA A 106 -24.32 -1.10 1.18
CA ALA A 106 -23.34 -0.12 0.70
C ALA A 106 -22.76 0.66 1.89
N GLN A 107 -21.45 0.92 1.84
CA GLN A 107 -20.74 1.62 2.90
C GLN A 107 -20.82 3.14 2.68
N PRO A 108 -20.79 3.95 3.76
CA PRO A 108 -20.76 5.40 3.62
C PRO A 108 -19.48 5.87 2.94
N THR A 109 -19.57 7.00 2.24
CA THR A 109 -18.47 7.71 1.59
C THR A 109 -18.28 9.08 2.21
N ASP A 110 -17.06 9.63 2.13
CA ASP A 110 -16.72 10.95 2.67
C ASP A 110 -16.67 12.05 1.61
N VAL A 111 -17.35 11.85 0.49
CA VAL A 111 -17.38 12.84 -0.60
C VAL A 111 -18.65 13.68 -0.56
N GLY A 112 -18.56 14.92 -1.10
CA GLY A 112 -19.65 15.86 -1.10
C GLY A 112 -20.88 15.37 -1.89
N SER A 113 -22.04 15.94 -1.55
CA SER A 113 -23.30 15.65 -2.25
C SER A 113 -23.15 15.83 -3.77
N GLY A 114 -23.69 14.88 -4.52
CA GLY A 114 -23.60 14.86 -5.98
C GLY A 114 -22.25 14.41 -6.55
N LYS A 115 -21.32 14.00 -5.71
CA LYS A 115 -20.08 13.32 -6.10
C LYS A 115 -20.23 11.80 -5.99
N VAL A 116 -19.42 11.10 -6.74
CA VAL A 116 -19.28 9.63 -6.67
C VAL A 116 -17.83 9.34 -6.30
N GLU A 117 -17.63 8.68 -5.17
CA GLU A 117 -16.30 8.29 -4.71
C GLU A 117 -15.76 7.14 -5.55
N VAL A 118 -14.49 7.28 -5.98
CA VAL A 118 -13.66 6.17 -6.43
C VAL A 118 -12.48 6.09 -5.48
N LEU A 119 -12.52 5.13 -4.59
CA LEU A 119 -11.50 4.87 -3.58
C LEU A 119 -10.48 3.87 -4.15
N ASP A 120 -9.20 4.23 -4.11
CA ASP A 120 -8.04 3.40 -4.46
C ASP A 120 -7.27 3.04 -3.20
N ILE A 121 -7.29 1.77 -2.80
CA ILE A 121 -6.47 1.29 -1.69
C ILE A 121 -5.19 0.70 -2.26
N PHE A 122 -4.05 1.22 -1.83
CA PHE A 122 -2.75 0.96 -2.43
C PHE A 122 -1.64 0.78 -1.39
N TRP A 123 -0.45 0.41 -1.85
CA TRP A 123 0.78 0.42 -1.08
C TRP A 123 1.96 0.85 -1.96
N TYR A 124 2.83 1.71 -1.45
CA TYR A 124 3.98 2.21 -2.23
C TYR A 124 4.93 1.11 -2.71
N ALA A 125 5.16 0.05 -1.92
CA ALA A 125 6.04 -1.04 -2.34
C ALA A 125 5.33 -2.16 -3.12
N CYS A 126 4.04 -2.00 -3.48
CA CYS A 126 3.31 -2.97 -4.28
C CYS A 126 3.65 -2.82 -5.77
N PRO A 127 4.24 -3.84 -6.44
CA PRO A 127 4.59 -3.77 -7.87
C PRO A 127 3.37 -3.54 -8.77
N HIS A 128 2.22 -4.13 -8.41
CA HIS A 128 0.98 -3.97 -9.18
C HIS A 128 0.40 -2.55 -9.05
N CYS A 129 0.52 -1.93 -7.86
CA CYS A 129 0.14 -0.53 -7.69
C CYS A 129 1.05 0.37 -8.52
N TYR A 130 2.37 0.15 -8.46
CA TYR A 130 3.35 0.94 -9.22
C TYR A 130 3.12 0.84 -10.74
N SER A 131 2.91 -0.38 -11.27
CA SER A 131 2.64 -0.57 -12.70
C SER A 131 1.32 0.05 -13.16
N LEU A 132 0.37 0.27 -12.24
CA LEU A 132 -0.92 0.87 -12.52
C LEU A 132 -0.88 2.42 -12.53
N GLU A 133 0.11 3.04 -11.88
CA GLU A 133 0.21 4.51 -11.74
C GLU A 133 0.04 5.29 -13.06
N PRO A 134 0.69 4.93 -14.18
CA PRO A 134 0.52 5.67 -15.43
C PRO A 134 -0.94 5.71 -15.93
N TYR A 135 -1.69 4.63 -15.70
CA TYR A 135 -3.09 4.53 -16.10
C TYR A 135 -3.97 5.39 -15.21
N ILE A 136 -3.74 5.36 -13.88
CA ILE A 136 -4.49 6.18 -12.92
C ILE A 136 -4.22 7.66 -13.14
N GLU A 137 -2.97 8.07 -13.31
CA GLU A 137 -2.63 9.47 -13.57
C GLU A 137 -3.19 9.99 -14.90
N SER A 138 -3.22 9.16 -15.93
CA SER A 138 -3.87 9.50 -17.20
C SER A 138 -5.39 9.62 -17.03
N TRP A 139 -6.01 8.69 -16.29
CA TRP A 139 -7.44 8.69 -16.02
C TRP A 139 -7.86 9.86 -15.14
N LYS A 140 -7.13 10.19 -14.10
CA LYS A 140 -7.40 11.38 -13.24
C LYS A 140 -7.57 12.67 -14.03
N LYS A 141 -6.83 12.83 -15.11
CA LYS A 141 -6.91 14.02 -16.00
C LYS A 141 -8.17 14.04 -16.86
N LYS A 142 -8.83 12.90 -17.05
CA LYS A 142 -9.95 12.71 -17.99
C LYS A 142 -11.26 12.32 -17.32
N LYS A 143 -11.21 11.85 -16.06
CA LYS A 143 -12.39 11.40 -15.33
C LYS A 143 -13.48 12.48 -15.28
N ALA A 144 -14.72 12.05 -15.23
CA ALA A 144 -15.84 12.98 -15.14
C ALA A 144 -15.77 13.87 -13.87
N PRO A 145 -16.19 15.14 -13.93
CA PRO A 145 -16.06 16.08 -12.80
C PRO A 145 -16.83 15.66 -11.53
N TYR A 146 -17.82 14.79 -11.66
CA TYR A 146 -18.56 14.27 -10.52
C TYR A 146 -17.83 13.14 -9.80
N ILE A 147 -16.78 12.55 -10.39
CA ILE A 147 -15.98 11.52 -9.76
C ILE A 147 -14.98 12.18 -8.81
N GLU A 148 -15.05 11.83 -7.53
CA GLU A 148 -14.04 12.18 -6.54
C GLU A 148 -13.11 10.98 -6.37
N PHE A 149 -11.83 11.14 -6.78
CA PHE A 149 -10.82 10.10 -6.62
C PHE A 149 -10.13 10.27 -5.28
N VAL A 150 -10.26 9.28 -4.43
CA VAL A 150 -9.68 9.23 -3.09
C VAL A 150 -8.68 8.08 -3.03
N ARG A 151 -7.46 8.36 -2.59
CA ARG A 151 -6.43 7.33 -2.43
C ARG A 151 -6.15 7.11 -0.96
N VAL A 152 -6.07 5.84 -0.55
CA VAL A 152 -5.83 5.44 0.83
C VAL A 152 -4.76 4.35 0.87
N PRO A 153 -3.64 4.58 1.56
CA PRO A 153 -2.65 3.53 1.76
C PRO A 153 -3.17 2.47 2.74
N VAL A 154 -2.90 1.20 2.44
CA VAL A 154 -3.29 0.07 3.27
C VAL A 154 -2.50 0.01 4.59
N MET A 155 -3.13 -0.53 5.66
CA MET A 155 -2.63 -0.47 7.03
C MET A 155 -2.42 -1.85 7.66
N TRP A 156 -1.78 -2.81 6.94
CA TRP A 156 -1.65 -4.20 7.42
C TRP A 156 -0.60 -4.41 8.52
N GLY A 157 0.46 -3.62 8.54
CA GLY A 157 1.56 -3.81 9.48
C GLY A 157 2.56 -2.65 9.46
N PRO A 158 3.67 -2.74 10.20
CA PRO A 158 4.59 -1.62 10.43
C PRO A 158 5.09 -0.94 9.16
N ILE A 159 5.55 -1.69 8.17
CA ILE A 159 6.05 -1.13 6.91
C ILE A 159 4.93 -0.42 6.12
N HIS A 160 3.72 -0.95 6.13
CA HIS A 160 2.56 -0.34 5.47
C HIS A 160 2.18 0.97 6.17
N ARG A 161 2.17 0.96 7.51
CA ARG A 161 1.90 2.16 8.33
C ARG A 161 2.92 3.27 8.08
N ALA A 162 4.21 2.94 8.01
CA ALA A 162 5.26 3.91 7.72
C ALA A 162 5.07 4.54 6.33
N HIS A 163 4.77 3.75 5.30
CA HIS A 163 4.46 4.26 3.97
C HIS A 163 3.16 5.08 3.93
N ALA A 164 2.15 4.69 4.72
CA ALA A 164 0.92 5.46 4.88
C ALA A 164 1.20 6.82 5.52
N GLN A 165 2.04 6.86 6.55
CA GLN A 165 2.42 8.09 7.21
C GLN A 165 3.21 9.01 6.26
N LEU A 166 4.11 8.47 5.42
CA LEU A 166 4.75 9.24 4.35
C LEU A 166 3.71 9.88 3.41
N TYR A 167 2.75 9.09 2.94
CA TYR A 167 1.68 9.57 2.06
C TYR A 167 0.91 10.73 2.67
N TYR A 168 0.46 10.58 3.92
CA TYR A 168 -0.31 11.61 4.61
C TYR A 168 0.53 12.82 5.02
N THR A 169 1.82 12.63 5.30
CA THR A 169 2.76 13.75 5.50
C THR A 169 2.89 14.61 4.24
N LEU A 170 3.08 13.97 3.09
CA LEU A 170 3.10 14.68 1.81
C LEU A 170 1.77 15.40 1.51
N LYS A 171 0.66 14.78 1.87
CA LYS A 171 -0.69 15.37 1.76
C LYS A 171 -0.81 16.60 2.66
N ALA A 172 -0.44 16.50 3.93
CA ALA A 172 -0.49 17.61 4.90
C ALA A 172 0.38 18.80 4.49
N LEU A 173 1.52 18.52 3.83
CA LEU A 173 2.41 19.54 3.28
C LEU A 173 1.95 20.12 1.92
N GLY A 174 0.83 19.63 1.37
CA GLY A 174 0.37 20.04 0.02
C GLY A 174 1.31 19.61 -1.11
N ARG A 175 2.16 18.60 -0.87
CA ARG A 175 3.17 18.14 -1.82
C ARG A 175 2.83 16.80 -2.47
N LEU A 176 1.70 16.20 -2.09
CA LEU A 176 1.32 14.87 -2.53
C LEU A 176 1.22 14.75 -4.06
N GLU A 177 0.49 15.64 -4.72
CA GLU A 177 0.28 15.59 -6.18
C GLU A 177 1.61 15.65 -6.94
N ALA A 178 2.57 16.45 -6.45
CA ALA A 178 3.88 16.59 -7.08
C ALA A 178 4.83 15.43 -6.80
N LEU A 179 4.68 14.74 -5.65
CA LEU A 179 5.67 13.80 -5.14
C LEU A 179 5.19 12.35 -5.06
N ASN A 180 3.90 12.08 -5.22
CA ASN A 180 3.37 10.71 -5.14
C ASN A 180 4.07 9.74 -6.10
N ALA A 181 4.18 10.10 -7.37
CA ALA A 181 4.87 9.28 -8.36
C ALA A 181 6.36 9.08 -8.03
N ARG A 182 7.02 10.13 -7.48
CA ARG A 182 8.43 10.04 -7.05
C ARG A 182 8.60 9.14 -5.83
N ALA A 183 7.64 9.13 -4.91
CA ALA A 183 7.64 8.23 -3.77
C ALA A 183 7.54 6.76 -4.22
N PHE A 184 6.65 6.44 -5.15
CA PHE A 184 6.60 5.13 -5.79
C PHE A 184 7.94 4.76 -6.44
N GLN A 185 8.48 5.64 -7.27
CA GLN A 185 9.76 5.41 -7.96
C GLN A 185 10.90 5.14 -6.99
N GLU A 186 11.02 5.94 -5.93
CA GLU A 186 12.10 5.77 -4.95
C GLU A 186 11.96 4.46 -4.17
N VAL A 187 10.76 4.14 -3.70
CA VAL A 187 10.51 2.89 -2.98
C VAL A 187 10.86 1.69 -3.86
N HIS A 188 10.42 1.66 -5.12
CA HIS A 188 10.73 0.57 -6.05
C HIS A 188 12.21 0.51 -6.41
N ARG A 189 12.86 1.64 -6.64
CA ARG A 189 14.31 1.72 -6.86
C ARG A 189 15.11 1.11 -5.70
N LEU A 190 14.70 1.40 -4.46
CA LEU A 190 15.35 0.85 -3.27
C LEU A 190 15.13 -0.67 -3.16
N VAL A 191 13.92 -1.14 -3.45
CA VAL A 191 13.59 -2.58 -3.49
C VAL A 191 14.45 -3.32 -4.52
N GLU A 192 14.59 -2.78 -5.73
CA GLU A 192 15.44 -3.33 -6.80
C GLU A 192 16.91 -3.39 -6.38
N LEU A 193 17.38 -2.39 -5.61
CA LEU A 193 18.73 -2.36 -5.05
C LEU A 193 18.89 -3.20 -3.78
N GLN A 194 17.87 -3.95 -3.37
CA GLN A 194 17.84 -4.74 -2.13
C GLN A 194 18.12 -3.89 -0.88
N LYS A 195 17.71 -2.62 -0.91
CA LYS A 195 17.82 -1.68 0.22
C LYS A 195 16.47 -1.54 0.93
N PRO A 196 16.49 -1.14 2.21
CA PRO A 196 15.26 -0.81 2.92
C PRO A 196 14.46 0.25 2.15
N PRO A 197 13.17 0.01 1.85
CA PRO A 197 12.37 0.92 1.02
C PRO A 197 11.86 2.13 1.82
N LEU A 198 12.76 2.98 2.28
CA LEU A 198 12.55 4.12 3.18
C LEU A 198 12.03 3.74 4.58
N VAL A 199 12.07 2.48 4.94
CA VAL A 199 11.57 1.97 6.23
C VAL A 199 12.58 1.02 6.84
N THR A 200 12.91 1.23 8.11
CA THR A 200 13.66 0.29 8.94
C THR A 200 12.69 -0.37 9.91
N PRO A 201 12.30 -1.64 9.69
CA PRO A 201 11.33 -2.31 10.56
C PRO A 201 11.79 -2.34 12.01
N GLY A 202 10.92 -1.86 12.93
CA GLY A 202 11.21 -1.79 14.36
C GLY A 202 12.05 -0.59 14.81
N ASP A 203 12.41 0.30 13.88
CA ASP A 203 13.10 1.56 14.18
C ASP A 203 12.37 2.75 13.53
N ASP A 204 11.47 3.36 14.28
CA ASP A 204 10.67 4.49 13.81
C ASP A 204 11.51 5.76 13.65
N ALA A 205 12.57 5.92 14.45
CA ALA A 205 13.45 7.08 14.38
C ALA A 205 14.30 7.03 13.08
N GLU A 206 14.87 5.87 12.77
CA GLU A 206 15.60 5.68 11.52
C GLU A 206 14.66 5.77 10.30
N THR A 207 13.45 5.24 10.41
CA THR A 207 12.42 5.37 9.36
C THR A 207 12.11 6.84 9.07
N LEU A 208 11.86 7.64 10.11
CA LEU A 208 11.65 9.09 9.97
C LEU A 208 12.88 9.77 9.34
N HIS A 209 14.09 9.38 9.76
CA HIS A 209 15.34 9.92 9.20
C HIS A 209 15.47 9.63 7.71
N LEU A 210 15.27 8.38 7.27
CA LEU A 210 15.32 7.98 5.85
C LEU A 210 14.30 8.75 5.00
N MET A 211 13.05 8.83 5.46
CA MET A 211 11.98 9.53 4.75
C MET A 211 12.21 11.05 4.72
N SER A 212 12.70 11.64 5.81
CA SER A 212 13.04 13.06 5.87
C SER A 212 14.19 13.42 4.94
N ASN A 213 15.22 12.57 4.85
CA ASN A 213 16.34 12.76 3.91
C ASN A 213 15.86 12.69 2.45
N TRP A 214 15.01 11.71 2.13
CA TRP A 214 14.41 11.67 0.81
C TRP A 214 13.56 12.92 0.54
N ALA A 215 12.71 13.34 1.47
CA ALA A 215 11.89 14.54 1.36
C ALA A 215 12.75 15.82 1.19
N ALA A 216 13.89 15.92 1.88
CA ALA A 216 14.85 17.00 1.73
C ALA A 216 15.42 17.06 0.30
N SER A 217 15.71 15.92 -0.31
CA SER A 217 16.12 15.86 -1.73
C SER A 217 15.01 16.31 -2.69
N GLN A 218 13.76 16.33 -2.24
CA GLN A 218 12.60 16.84 -2.98
C GLN A 218 12.23 18.29 -2.61
N GLY A 219 13.09 18.98 -1.85
CA GLY A 219 12.92 20.39 -1.48
C GLY A 219 11.94 20.64 -0.31
N ILE A 220 11.75 19.66 0.57
CA ILE A 220 11.02 19.81 1.82
C ILE A 220 12.03 19.88 2.96
N SER A 221 11.96 20.91 3.83
CA SER A 221 12.89 20.99 4.95
C SER A 221 12.64 19.84 5.95
N ALA A 222 13.72 19.36 6.58
CA ALA A 222 13.61 18.30 7.59
C ALA A 222 12.66 18.67 8.75
N ARG A 223 12.66 19.96 9.11
CA ARG A 223 11.77 20.48 10.16
C ARG A 223 10.31 20.40 9.72
N ASP A 224 9.97 20.94 8.53
CA ASP A 224 8.59 20.93 8.04
C ASP A 224 8.07 19.50 7.87
N PHE A 225 8.95 18.59 7.40
CA PHE A 225 8.62 17.18 7.26
C PHE A 225 8.32 16.54 8.62
N SER A 226 9.20 16.74 9.62
CA SER A 226 9.02 16.18 10.96
C SER A 226 7.79 16.76 11.68
N ASP A 227 7.55 18.07 11.56
CA ASP A 227 6.39 18.73 12.15
C ASP A 227 5.09 18.18 11.53
N ALA A 228 5.04 18.02 10.21
CA ALA A 228 3.89 17.42 9.51
C ALA A 228 3.71 15.94 9.86
N TRP A 229 4.79 15.15 9.89
CA TRP A 229 4.79 13.73 10.25
C TRP A 229 4.12 13.47 11.60
N ASN A 230 4.37 14.32 12.59
CA ASN A 230 3.82 14.20 13.94
C ASN A 230 2.50 14.96 14.12
N SER A 231 1.93 15.54 13.05
CA SER A 231 0.74 16.38 13.17
C SER A 231 -0.52 15.59 13.50
N PHE A 232 -1.47 16.26 14.11
CA PHE A 232 -2.79 15.70 14.41
C PHE A 232 -3.54 15.28 13.14
N SER A 233 -3.41 16.05 12.03
CA SER A 233 -4.06 15.74 10.77
C SER A 233 -3.55 14.44 10.15
N VAL A 234 -2.24 14.20 10.17
CA VAL A 234 -1.64 12.94 9.71
C VAL A 234 -2.13 11.77 10.56
N ASN A 235 -2.12 11.91 11.89
CA ASN A 235 -2.61 10.86 12.77
C ASN A 235 -4.08 10.53 12.55
N LYS A 236 -4.93 11.55 12.32
CA LYS A 236 -6.35 11.36 11.99
C LYS A 236 -6.52 10.63 10.65
N ASP A 237 -5.81 11.03 9.61
CA ASP A 237 -5.85 10.39 8.30
C ASP A 237 -5.39 8.91 8.39
N MET A 238 -4.36 8.62 9.19
CA MET A 238 -3.90 7.26 9.49
C MET A 238 -4.99 6.39 10.13
N GLN A 239 -5.72 6.94 11.11
CA GLN A 239 -6.84 6.24 11.76
C GLN A 239 -7.96 5.94 10.74
N THR A 240 -8.29 6.90 9.88
CA THR A 240 -9.27 6.70 8.80
C THR A 240 -8.83 5.61 7.84
N ALA A 241 -7.55 5.58 7.45
CA ALA A 241 -7.01 4.53 6.58
C ALA A 241 -7.09 3.13 7.22
N GLU A 242 -6.80 3.05 8.53
CA GLU A 242 -6.92 1.80 9.28
C GLU A 242 -8.36 1.31 9.34
N GLU A 243 -9.31 2.22 9.60
CA GLU A 243 -10.73 1.91 9.59
C GLU A 243 -11.20 1.41 8.21
N LEU A 244 -10.83 2.08 7.13
CA LEU A 244 -11.17 1.68 5.77
C LEU A 244 -10.56 0.33 5.39
N THR A 245 -9.28 0.10 5.72
CA THR A 245 -8.61 -1.20 5.51
C THR A 245 -9.39 -2.34 6.19
N ARG A 246 -9.85 -2.11 7.41
CA ARG A 246 -10.62 -3.08 8.19
C ARG A 246 -12.06 -3.23 7.67
N ARG A 247 -12.75 -2.10 7.39
CA ARG A 247 -14.14 -2.04 6.90
C ARG A 247 -14.32 -2.85 5.63
N TYR A 248 -13.42 -2.68 4.67
CA TYR A 248 -13.46 -3.39 3.40
C TYR A 248 -12.75 -4.75 3.42
N ARG A 249 -12.21 -5.18 4.57
CA ARG A 249 -11.44 -6.44 4.72
C ARG A 249 -10.42 -6.58 3.61
N VAL A 250 -9.55 -5.56 3.49
CA VAL A 250 -8.58 -5.48 2.39
C VAL A 250 -7.52 -6.56 2.57
N GLU A 251 -7.48 -7.53 1.66
CA GLU A 251 -6.54 -8.65 1.65
C GLU A 251 -5.48 -8.52 0.55
N GLY A 252 -5.66 -7.59 -0.38
CA GLY A 252 -4.74 -7.34 -1.49
C GLY A 252 -4.88 -5.95 -2.06
N VAL A 253 -3.81 -5.45 -2.68
CA VAL A 253 -3.77 -4.15 -3.35
C VAL A 253 -3.15 -4.28 -4.75
N PRO A 254 -3.54 -3.43 -5.72
CA PRO A 254 -4.53 -2.35 -5.61
C PRO A 254 -5.96 -2.88 -5.52
N LEU A 255 -6.80 -2.20 -4.72
CA LEU A 255 -8.23 -2.49 -4.57
C LEU A 255 -9.01 -1.22 -4.79
N PHE A 256 -10.04 -1.28 -5.66
CA PHE A 256 -10.90 -0.13 -5.96
C PHE A 256 -12.29 -0.33 -5.41
N ILE A 257 -12.82 0.71 -4.78
CA ILE A 257 -14.20 0.75 -4.31
C ILE A 257 -14.90 1.94 -4.95
N VAL A 258 -16.04 1.73 -5.60
CA VAL A 258 -16.83 2.78 -6.19
C VAL A 258 -18.09 3.00 -5.35
N ASN A 259 -18.25 4.21 -4.85
CA ASN A 259 -19.39 4.70 -4.08
C ASN A 259 -19.75 3.82 -2.88
N GLY A 260 -18.74 3.24 -2.20
CA GLY A 260 -18.93 2.33 -1.08
C GLY A 260 -19.64 1.00 -1.43
N LYS A 261 -19.88 0.74 -2.71
CA LYS A 261 -20.82 -0.28 -3.17
C LYS A 261 -20.21 -1.32 -4.10
N TYR A 262 -19.29 -0.95 -4.95
CA TYR A 262 -18.67 -1.87 -5.91
C TYR A 262 -17.20 -2.03 -5.62
N ILE A 263 -16.73 -3.26 -5.54
CA ILE A 263 -15.31 -3.60 -5.37
C ILE A 263 -14.81 -4.24 -6.64
N THR A 264 -13.65 -3.80 -7.12
CA THR A 264 -12.94 -4.41 -8.24
C THR A 264 -11.43 -4.34 -8.06
N VAL A 265 -10.72 -5.17 -8.82
CA VAL A 265 -9.25 -5.20 -8.92
C VAL A 265 -8.86 -5.35 -10.38
N VAL A 266 -7.58 -5.10 -10.71
CA VAL A 266 -7.05 -5.20 -12.08
C VAL A 266 -7.37 -6.55 -12.74
N GLY A 267 -7.22 -7.65 -11.99
CA GLY A 267 -7.50 -9.01 -12.48
C GLY A 267 -8.98 -9.21 -12.84
N MET A 268 -9.89 -8.74 -12.01
CA MET A 268 -11.33 -8.80 -12.29
C MET A 268 -11.70 -7.98 -13.51
N ALA A 269 -11.10 -6.81 -13.69
CA ALA A 269 -11.34 -5.97 -14.86
C ALA A 269 -10.68 -6.49 -16.15
N SER A 270 -9.91 -7.58 -16.07
CA SER A 270 -9.15 -8.14 -17.20
C SER A 270 -8.12 -7.16 -17.78
N GLY A 271 -7.48 -6.38 -16.91
CA GLY A 271 -6.38 -5.49 -17.27
C GLY A 271 -6.56 -4.02 -16.84
N GLN A 272 -5.46 -3.28 -16.92
CA GLN A 272 -5.37 -1.91 -16.41
C GLN A 272 -6.24 -0.91 -17.19
N ALA A 273 -6.27 -1.02 -18.52
CA ALA A 273 -7.11 -0.17 -19.38
C ALA A 273 -8.61 -0.43 -19.17
N ASN A 274 -8.97 -1.70 -18.99
CA ASN A 274 -10.34 -2.08 -18.68
C ASN A 274 -10.75 -1.64 -17.28
N LEU A 275 -9.84 -1.66 -16.31
CA LEU A 275 -10.10 -1.20 -14.95
C LEU A 275 -10.59 0.25 -14.97
N VAL A 276 -9.84 1.18 -15.58
CA VAL A 276 -10.24 2.60 -15.61
C VAL A 276 -11.57 2.81 -16.34
N SER A 277 -11.84 2.03 -17.40
CA SER A 277 -13.12 2.04 -18.09
C SER A 277 -14.28 1.51 -17.20
N LEU A 278 -14.02 0.46 -16.41
CA LEU A 278 -14.97 -0.09 -15.45
C LEU A 278 -15.28 0.93 -14.33
N LEU A 279 -14.25 1.62 -13.82
CA LEU A 279 -14.44 2.68 -12.80
C LEU A 279 -15.35 3.78 -13.30
N ASP A 280 -15.15 4.25 -14.55
CA ASP A 280 -16.02 5.26 -15.18
C ASP A 280 -17.47 4.76 -15.31
N ASP A 281 -17.67 3.55 -15.81
CA ASP A 281 -18.98 2.95 -16.03
C ASP A 281 -19.74 2.73 -14.70
N LEU A 282 -19.04 2.22 -13.66
CA LEU A 282 -19.59 2.07 -12.30
C LEU A 282 -19.96 3.42 -11.69
N ALA A 283 -19.08 4.42 -11.79
CA ALA A 283 -19.35 5.76 -11.29
C ALA A 283 -20.52 6.43 -12.02
N ALA A 284 -20.59 6.27 -13.35
CA ALA A 284 -21.72 6.78 -14.14
C ALA A 284 -23.06 6.13 -13.72
N SER A 285 -23.04 4.86 -13.35
CA SER A 285 -24.24 4.17 -12.88
C SER A 285 -24.76 4.72 -11.55
N GLU A 286 -23.87 5.14 -10.65
CA GLU A 286 -24.25 5.76 -9.38
C GLU A 286 -24.66 7.22 -9.52
N LYS A 287 -24.12 7.96 -10.49
CA LYS A 287 -24.49 9.36 -10.75
C LYS A 287 -25.92 9.51 -11.26
N ARG A 288 -26.46 8.52 -11.98
CA ARG A 288 -27.83 8.55 -12.53
C ARG A 288 -28.92 8.27 -11.49
N ARG A 289 -28.55 7.92 -10.28
CA ARG A 289 -29.45 7.73 -9.13
C ARG A 289 -29.57 9.00 -8.31
#